data_8beddbdd269f4bcfb731a8448326f24c
#
_entry.id   8beddbdd269f4bcfb731a8448326f24c
#
_cell.length_a   1.000
_cell.length_b   1.000
_cell.length_c   1.000
_cell.angle_alpha   90.00
_cell.angle_beta   90.00
_cell.angle_gamma   90.00
#
_symmetry.space_group_name_H-M   'P 1'
#
loop_
_entity.id
_entity.type
_entity.pdbx_description
1 polymer ?
#
loop_
_entity_poly.entity_id
_entity_poly.type
_entity_poly.pdbx_seq_one_letter_code
_entity_poly.pdbx_strand_id
1 'polypeptide(L)'
;MIARTVSPLALALALALALACSLPAMAENDISKVNGSIEATAGSTYGDLDTVNGAVRIGEGAQVREASTVNGSITVGDGARVGSLETVNGSIRLGRNVQVARDIETVNGSIFVDQGGKVDGGIETVNGAIGLVRTELGGGIETVNGDITVGVGSRVGGGVTIQRSHGWFNSSKSRKPRVVIGPDAVVEGPLKFEREVALYVHRSARTGPVTGAEPVVFESETAPQD
;
A
#
# COMPACT_ATOMS: atom_id res chain seq x y z
N MET A 1 7.35 -21.57 10.62
CA MET A 1 6.42 -21.02 9.65
C MET A 1 7.25 -20.32 8.57
N ILE A 2 7.28 -20.87 7.36
CA ILE A 2 8.10 -20.33 6.26
C ILE A 2 7.23 -19.29 5.58
N ALA A 3 7.55 -18.01 5.77
CA ALA A 3 6.95 -16.93 5.01
C ALA A 3 7.33 -17.14 3.53
N ARG A 4 6.34 -17.43 2.69
CA ARG A 4 6.54 -17.44 1.23
C ARG A 4 6.65 -15.99 0.78
N THR A 5 7.86 -15.56 0.51
CA THR A 5 8.11 -14.29 -0.19
C THR A 5 7.54 -14.42 -1.61
N VAL A 6 6.45 -13.75 -1.87
CA VAL A 6 5.88 -13.67 -3.22
C VAL A 6 6.81 -12.75 -4.02
N SER A 7 7.37 -13.25 -5.12
CA SER A 7 8.21 -12.46 -6.01
C SER A 7 7.35 -11.35 -6.65
N PRO A 8 7.84 -10.10 -6.77
CA PRO A 8 7.08 -9.01 -7.41
C PRO A 8 6.66 -9.33 -8.85
N LEU A 9 7.38 -10.24 -9.50
CA LEU A 9 7.00 -10.76 -10.82
C LEU A 9 5.77 -11.70 -10.74
N ALA A 10 5.60 -12.43 -9.64
CA ALA A 10 4.44 -13.29 -9.38
C ALA A 10 3.19 -12.46 -9.07
N LEU A 11 3.35 -11.32 -8.40
CA LEU A 11 2.27 -10.37 -8.12
C LEU A 11 1.70 -9.78 -9.43
N ALA A 12 2.57 -9.30 -10.33
CA ALA A 12 2.15 -8.76 -11.62
C ALA A 12 1.46 -9.80 -12.52
N LEU A 13 1.90 -11.07 -12.45
CA LEU A 13 1.30 -12.15 -13.23
C LEU A 13 -0.02 -12.64 -12.62
N ALA A 14 -0.13 -12.68 -11.30
CA ALA A 14 -1.34 -13.05 -10.59
C ALA A 14 -2.46 -12.03 -10.83
N LEU A 15 -2.14 -10.74 -10.82
CA LEU A 15 -3.09 -9.67 -11.09
C LEU A 15 -3.61 -9.70 -12.54
N ALA A 16 -2.73 -10.00 -13.51
CA ALA A 16 -3.13 -10.15 -14.91
C ALA A 16 -3.99 -11.42 -15.16
N LEU A 17 -3.82 -12.46 -14.36
CA LEU A 17 -4.55 -13.72 -14.50
C LEU A 17 -5.88 -13.69 -13.74
N ALA A 18 -5.99 -12.97 -12.64
CA ALA A 18 -7.21 -12.82 -11.87
C ALA A 18 -8.32 -12.11 -12.66
N LEU A 19 -7.95 -11.18 -13.53
CA LEU A 19 -8.90 -10.50 -14.42
C LEU A 19 -9.49 -11.40 -15.52
N ALA A 20 -8.89 -12.58 -15.75
CA ALA A 20 -9.31 -13.50 -16.83
C ALA A 20 -10.20 -14.66 -16.39
N CYS A 21 -10.41 -14.88 -15.10
CA CYS A 21 -11.03 -16.12 -14.57
C CYS A 21 -12.09 -15.93 -13.48
N SER A 22 -12.81 -14.80 -13.43
CA SER A 22 -13.94 -14.68 -12.52
C SER A 22 -15.20 -15.32 -13.15
N LEU A 23 -15.46 -16.60 -12.83
CA LEU A 23 -16.81 -17.17 -12.97
C LEU A 23 -17.72 -16.46 -11.95
N PRO A 24 -18.92 -16.00 -12.33
CA PRO A 24 -19.81 -15.27 -11.43
C PRO A 24 -20.33 -16.20 -10.34
N ALA A 25 -19.76 -16.12 -9.15
CA ALA A 25 -20.53 -16.43 -7.96
C ALA A 25 -21.44 -15.22 -7.73
N MET A 26 -22.73 -15.43 -7.68
CA MET A 26 -23.79 -14.44 -7.47
C MET A 26 -23.41 -13.41 -6.40
N ALA A 27 -22.75 -12.33 -6.79
CA ALA A 27 -22.49 -11.20 -5.94
C ALA A 27 -23.40 -10.05 -6.41
N GLU A 28 -24.13 -9.51 -5.48
CA GLU A 28 -24.96 -8.33 -5.71
C GLU A 28 -24.06 -7.17 -6.15
N ASN A 29 -24.32 -6.62 -7.36
CA ASN A 29 -23.68 -5.42 -7.90
C ASN A 29 -22.16 -5.48 -8.22
N ASP A 30 -21.68 -6.56 -8.84
CA ASP A 30 -20.36 -6.57 -9.46
C ASP A 30 -20.36 -5.68 -10.72
N ILE A 31 -19.30 -4.89 -10.89
CA ILE A 31 -19.12 -4.02 -12.07
C ILE A 31 -17.78 -4.31 -12.70
N SER A 32 -17.78 -4.82 -13.93
CA SER A 32 -16.57 -5.05 -14.71
C SER A 32 -16.59 -4.24 -16.01
N LYS A 33 -15.47 -3.56 -16.32
CA LYS A 33 -15.29 -2.78 -17.54
C LYS A 33 -13.93 -3.04 -18.17
N VAL A 34 -13.85 -3.05 -19.48
CA VAL A 34 -12.55 -3.01 -20.19
C VAL A 34 -12.06 -1.58 -20.34
N ASN A 35 -12.95 -0.67 -20.68
CA ASN A 35 -12.64 0.76 -20.81
C ASN A 35 -13.67 1.60 -20.05
N GLY A 36 -13.18 2.58 -19.31
CA GLY A 36 -13.99 3.52 -18.56
C GLY A 36 -13.87 3.36 -17.06
N SER A 37 -14.10 4.45 -16.37
CA SER A 37 -14.05 4.48 -14.91
C SER A 37 -15.30 3.83 -14.29
N ILE A 38 -15.10 3.30 -13.08
CA ILE A 38 -16.16 2.79 -12.22
C ILE A 38 -16.34 3.77 -11.07
N GLU A 39 -17.58 4.06 -10.73
CA GLU A 39 -17.94 4.91 -9.60
C GLU A 39 -18.94 4.17 -8.72
N ALA A 40 -18.52 3.84 -7.50
CA ALA A 40 -19.39 3.29 -6.47
C ALA A 40 -20.03 4.44 -5.70
N THR A 41 -21.36 4.48 -5.71
CA THR A 41 -22.13 5.54 -5.05
C THR A 41 -21.93 5.51 -3.53
N ALA A 42 -21.88 6.68 -2.91
CA ALA A 42 -21.75 6.81 -1.46
C ALA A 42 -22.82 6.00 -0.70
N GLY A 43 -22.40 5.34 0.37
CA GLY A 43 -23.27 4.53 1.24
C GLY A 43 -23.83 3.24 0.61
N SER A 44 -23.49 2.92 -0.63
CA SER A 44 -24.00 1.74 -1.33
C SER A 44 -23.05 0.55 -1.16
N THR A 45 -23.59 -0.66 -1.39
CA THR A 45 -22.82 -1.91 -1.31
C THR A 45 -22.61 -2.49 -2.70
N TYR A 46 -21.38 -2.90 -2.96
CA TYR A 46 -20.96 -3.53 -4.20
C TYR A 46 -20.15 -4.79 -3.92
N GLY A 47 -20.15 -5.72 -4.86
CA GLY A 47 -19.22 -6.83 -4.92
C GLY A 47 -17.86 -6.37 -5.45
N ASP A 48 -17.45 -6.93 -6.60
CA ASP A 48 -16.18 -6.60 -7.22
C ASP A 48 -16.31 -5.45 -8.23
N LEU A 49 -15.34 -4.55 -8.19
CA LEU A 49 -15.23 -3.40 -9.08
C LEU A 49 -13.95 -3.52 -9.91
N ASP A 50 -14.05 -4.04 -11.13
CA ASP A 50 -12.92 -4.35 -11.98
C ASP A 50 -12.89 -3.51 -13.24
N THR A 51 -11.75 -2.90 -13.54
CA THR A 51 -11.56 -2.25 -14.84
C THR A 51 -10.14 -2.46 -15.40
N VAL A 52 -10.01 -2.49 -16.72
CA VAL A 52 -8.68 -2.55 -17.33
C VAL A 52 -8.12 -1.15 -17.54
N ASN A 53 -8.90 -0.26 -18.18
CA ASN A 53 -8.46 1.10 -18.49
C ASN A 53 -9.47 2.10 -17.91
N GLY A 54 -9.26 2.48 -16.67
CA GLY A 54 -10.11 3.44 -16.00
C GLY A 54 -9.81 3.54 -14.51
N ALA A 55 -10.25 4.62 -13.91
CA ALA A 55 -10.15 4.79 -12.46
C ALA A 55 -11.33 4.13 -11.76
N VAL A 56 -11.11 3.64 -10.54
CA VAL A 56 -12.17 3.22 -9.63
C VAL A 56 -12.31 4.26 -8.53
N ARG A 57 -13.52 4.80 -8.39
CA ARG A 57 -13.86 5.76 -7.33
C ARG A 57 -14.92 5.16 -6.43
N ILE A 58 -14.58 5.00 -5.16
CA ILE A 58 -15.46 4.47 -4.12
C ILE A 58 -15.96 5.65 -3.29
N GLY A 59 -17.26 5.85 -3.26
CA GLY A 59 -17.90 6.95 -2.53
C GLY A 59 -17.81 6.83 -1.02
N GLU A 60 -18.09 7.92 -0.34
CA GLU A 60 -18.07 7.98 1.13
C GLU A 60 -19.02 6.94 1.75
N GLY A 61 -18.52 6.19 2.75
CA GLY A 61 -19.29 5.18 3.46
C GLY A 61 -19.71 3.96 2.64
N ALA A 62 -19.29 3.85 1.37
CA ALA A 62 -19.62 2.70 0.54
C ALA A 62 -18.91 1.43 1.05
N GLN A 63 -19.50 0.28 0.72
CA GLN A 63 -18.95 -1.03 1.02
C GLN A 63 -18.64 -1.75 -0.27
N VAL A 64 -17.41 -2.23 -0.44
CA VAL A 64 -16.92 -2.89 -1.65
C VAL A 64 -16.15 -4.13 -1.25
N ARG A 65 -16.41 -5.26 -1.88
CA ARG A 65 -15.68 -6.50 -1.61
C ARG A 65 -14.25 -6.42 -2.12
N GLU A 66 -14.07 -5.99 -3.38
CA GLU A 66 -12.76 -5.84 -4.01
C GLU A 66 -12.81 -4.73 -5.06
N ALA A 67 -11.73 -3.99 -5.20
CA ALA A 67 -11.59 -3.01 -6.27
C ALA A 67 -10.24 -3.18 -6.96
N SER A 68 -10.28 -3.44 -8.27
CA SER A 68 -9.08 -3.66 -9.06
C SER A 68 -9.05 -2.84 -10.35
N THR A 69 -7.85 -2.48 -10.79
CA THR A 69 -7.64 -1.88 -12.11
C THR A 69 -6.24 -2.17 -12.64
N VAL A 70 -6.10 -2.26 -13.95
CA VAL A 70 -4.76 -2.40 -14.56
C VAL A 70 -4.15 -1.03 -14.83
N ASN A 71 -4.88 -0.15 -15.48
CA ASN A 71 -4.39 1.19 -15.85
C ASN A 71 -5.35 2.26 -15.31
N GLY A 72 -5.20 2.58 -14.03
CA GLY A 72 -6.01 3.59 -13.38
C GLY A 72 -5.71 3.70 -11.90
N SER A 73 -6.13 4.80 -11.32
CA SER A 73 -6.00 5.00 -9.88
C SER A 73 -7.27 4.56 -9.16
N ILE A 74 -7.10 4.11 -7.91
CA ILE A 74 -8.21 3.81 -7.02
C ILE A 74 -8.29 4.91 -5.97
N THR A 75 -9.46 5.49 -5.82
CA THR A 75 -9.72 6.51 -4.79
C THR A 75 -10.87 6.03 -3.91
N VAL A 76 -10.66 6.03 -2.61
CA VAL A 76 -11.63 5.58 -1.61
C VAL A 76 -12.07 6.75 -0.75
N GLY A 77 -13.36 7.03 -0.71
CA GLY A 77 -13.96 8.09 0.09
C GLY A 77 -13.95 7.81 1.58
N ASP A 78 -14.16 8.85 2.37
CA ASP A 78 -14.12 8.79 3.83
C ASP A 78 -15.10 7.74 4.39
N GLY A 79 -14.69 7.00 5.40
CA GLY A 79 -15.54 6.02 6.10
C GLY A 79 -15.94 4.78 5.31
N ALA A 80 -15.46 4.60 4.09
CA ALA A 80 -15.76 3.42 3.29
C ALA A 80 -15.11 2.15 3.86
N ARG A 81 -15.69 1.00 3.52
CA ARG A 81 -15.17 -0.33 3.86
C ARG A 81 -14.88 -1.11 2.59
N VAL A 82 -13.68 -1.62 2.49
CA VAL A 82 -13.22 -2.35 1.31
C VAL A 82 -12.54 -3.64 1.74
N GLY A 83 -12.72 -4.73 0.99
CA GLY A 83 -12.02 -5.97 1.27
C GLY A 83 -10.56 -5.90 0.85
N SER A 84 -10.26 -5.62 -0.43
CA SER A 84 -8.90 -5.42 -0.94
C SER A 84 -8.87 -4.38 -2.06
N LEU A 85 -7.68 -3.81 -2.29
CA LEU A 85 -7.43 -2.79 -3.30
C LEU A 85 -6.20 -3.16 -4.12
N GLU A 86 -6.35 -3.28 -5.43
CA GLU A 86 -5.25 -3.70 -6.31
C GLU A 86 -5.17 -2.84 -7.57
N THR A 87 -3.95 -2.44 -7.96
CA THR A 87 -3.72 -1.82 -9.26
C THR A 87 -2.35 -2.18 -9.83
N VAL A 88 -2.22 -2.17 -11.14
CA VAL A 88 -0.89 -2.35 -11.76
C VAL A 88 -0.23 -1.00 -12.01
N ASN A 89 -0.92 -0.10 -12.69
CA ASN A 89 -0.39 1.21 -13.05
C ASN A 89 -1.33 2.31 -12.57
N GLY A 90 -1.16 2.70 -11.31
CA GLY A 90 -1.95 3.76 -10.72
C GLY A 90 -1.72 3.88 -9.22
N SER A 91 -2.08 5.02 -8.68
CA SER A 91 -1.98 5.25 -7.24
C SER A 91 -3.27 4.84 -6.53
N ILE A 92 -3.13 4.37 -5.31
CA ILE A 92 -4.24 4.06 -4.40
C ILE A 92 -4.27 5.13 -3.31
N ARG A 93 -5.40 5.81 -3.16
CA ARG A 93 -5.57 6.84 -2.16
C ARG A 93 -6.82 6.59 -1.34
N LEU A 94 -6.63 6.44 -0.04
CA LEU A 94 -7.71 6.27 0.93
C LEU A 94 -7.95 7.59 1.67
N GLY A 95 -9.21 7.94 1.82
CA GLY A 95 -9.67 9.02 2.67
C GLY A 95 -9.60 8.68 4.15
N ARG A 96 -10.26 9.48 4.98
CA ARG A 96 -10.25 9.33 6.44
C ARG A 96 -11.14 8.18 6.90
N ASN A 97 -10.73 7.50 7.99
CA ASN A 97 -11.51 6.45 8.64
C ASN A 97 -11.92 5.29 7.69
N VAL A 98 -11.17 5.05 6.64
CA VAL A 98 -11.39 3.92 5.71
C VAL A 98 -10.92 2.63 6.38
N GLN A 99 -11.69 1.54 6.18
CA GLN A 99 -11.35 0.21 6.64
C GLN A 99 -11.08 -0.71 5.45
N VAL A 100 -9.93 -1.38 5.46
CA VAL A 100 -9.56 -2.40 4.47
C VAL A 100 -9.31 -3.71 5.21
N ALA A 101 -10.07 -4.74 4.84
CA ALA A 101 -10.04 -6.01 5.56
C ALA A 101 -8.87 -6.92 5.15
N ARG A 102 -8.25 -6.68 4.00
CA ARG A 102 -7.11 -7.44 3.46
C ARG A 102 -6.00 -6.48 3.02
N ASP A 103 -5.34 -6.79 1.95
CA ASP A 103 -4.14 -6.11 1.48
C ASP A 103 -4.45 -4.94 0.54
N ILE A 104 -3.47 -4.03 0.43
CA ILE A 104 -3.44 -2.95 -0.55
C ILE A 104 -2.18 -3.11 -1.39
N GLU A 105 -2.35 -3.32 -2.70
CA GLU A 105 -1.25 -3.65 -3.58
C GLU A 105 -1.20 -2.78 -4.84
N THR A 106 0.00 -2.40 -5.24
CA THR A 106 0.24 -1.78 -6.55
C THR A 106 1.60 -2.18 -7.11
N VAL A 107 1.76 -2.15 -8.42
CA VAL A 107 3.08 -2.35 -9.03
C VAL A 107 3.77 -1.01 -9.28
N ASN A 108 3.08 -0.10 -9.96
CA ASN A 108 3.62 1.21 -10.31
C ASN A 108 2.67 2.32 -9.85
N GLY A 109 2.82 2.73 -8.61
CA GLY A 109 2.01 3.79 -8.04
C GLY A 109 2.25 3.98 -6.56
N SER A 110 1.84 5.12 -6.05
CA SER A 110 1.94 5.41 -4.63
C SER A 110 0.68 5.00 -3.89
N ILE A 111 0.83 4.57 -2.65
CA ILE A 111 -0.26 4.23 -1.74
C ILE A 111 -0.26 5.26 -0.61
N PHE A 112 -1.41 5.89 -0.39
CA PHE A 112 -1.59 6.83 0.70
C PHE A 112 -2.83 6.49 1.52
N VAL A 113 -2.65 6.36 2.83
CA VAL A 113 -3.73 6.11 3.79
C VAL A 113 -3.82 7.29 4.74
N ASP A 114 -4.96 7.98 4.71
CA ASP A 114 -5.21 9.14 5.57
C ASP A 114 -5.65 8.74 6.98
N GLN A 115 -5.75 9.72 7.86
CA GLN A 115 -5.97 9.54 9.30
C GLN A 115 -7.20 8.69 9.64
N GLY A 116 -7.02 7.85 10.65
CA GLY A 116 -8.06 6.93 11.12
C GLY A 116 -8.26 5.71 10.22
N GLY A 117 -7.42 5.58 9.18
CA GLY A 117 -7.43 4.41 8.32
C GLY A 117 -7.05 3.15 9.10
N LYS A 118 -7.72 2.04 8.79
CA LYS A 118 -7.41 0.72 9.33
C LYS A 118 -7.27 -0.28 8.20
N VAL A 119 -6.13 -0.95 8.14
CA VAL A 119 -5.82 -2.01 7.17
C VAL A 119 -5.45 -3.26 7.96
N ASP A 120 -6.24 -4.31 7.86
CA ASP A 120 -5.97 -5.54 8.62
C ASP A 120 -4.85 -6.38 7.99
N GLY A 121 -4.65 -6.28 6.67
CA GLY A 121 -3.55 -6.91 5.91
C GLY A 121 -2.30 -6.06 5.81
N GLY A 122 -1.52 -6.27 4.74
CA GLY A 122 -0.30 -5.54 4.41
C GLY A 122 -0.48 -4.47 3.34
N ILE A 123 0.59 -3.71 3.11
CA ILE A 123 0.67 -2.73 2.02
C ILE A 123 1.92 -3.00 1.21
N GLU A 124 1.74 -3.24 -0.10
CA GLU A 124 2.84 -3.58 -1.00
C GLU A 124 2.88 -2.72 -2.25
N THR A 125 4.08 -2.32 -2.66
CA THR A 125 4.32 -1.70 -3.97
C THR A 125 5.69 -2.12 -4.53
N VAL A 126 5.82 -2.13 -5.84
CA VAL A 126 7.15 -2.31 -6.45
C VAL A 126 7.82 -0.95 -6.66
N ASN A 127 7.11 -0.03 -7.28
CA ASN A 127 7.62 1.30 -7.62
C ASN A 127 6.63 2.38 -7.20
N GLY A 128 6.90 3.06 -6.10
CA GLY A 128 6.09 4.17 -5.63
C GLY A 128 6.20 4.38 -4.13
N ALA A 129 5.78 5.53 -3.67
CA ALA A 129 5.85 5.86 -2.26
C ALA A 129 4.66 5.28 -1.48
N ILE A 130 4.90 4.90 -0.24
CA ILE A 130 3.88 4.51 0.73
C ILE A 130 3.85 5.53 1.85
N GLY A 131 2.68 6.12 2.10
CA GLY A 131 2.47 7.10 3.16
C GLY A 131 1.28 6.75 4.04
N LEU A 132 1.50 6.73 5.35
CA LEU A 132 0.47 6.50 6.37
C LEU A 132 0.40 7.70 7.30
N VAL A 133 -0.79 8.11 7.69
CA VAL A 133 -1.01 9.18 8.68
C VAL A 133 -2.03 8.71 9.71
N ARG A 134 -1.65 8.60 10.99
CA ARG A 134 -2.52 8.12 12.07
C ARG A 134 -3.32 6.88 11.67
N THR A 135 -2.65 5.90 11.11
CA THR A 135 -3.21 4.69 10.52
C THR A 135 -2.85 3.46 11.35
N GLU A 136 -3.77 2.51 11.49
CA GLU A 136 -3.49 1.16 11.98
C GLU A 136 -3.31 0.20 10.81
N LEU A 137 -2.14 -0.41 10.72
CA LEU A 137 -1.79 -1.46 9.75
C LEU A 137 -1.49 -2.75 10.50
N GLY A 138 -2.29 -3.80 10.31
CA GLY A 138 -2.11 -5.10 10.97
C GLY A 138 -0.92 -5.88 10.40
N GLY A 139 -0.74 -5.83 9.09
CA GLY A 139 0.39 -6.45 8.38
C GLY A 139 1.64 -5.59 8.34
N GLY A 140 2.51 -5.88 7.37
CA GLY A 140 3.74 -5.15 7.11
C GLY A 140 3.65 -4.21 5.91
N ILE A 141 4.74 -3.49 5.69
CA ILE A 141 4.95 -2.65 4.51
C ILE A 141 6.10 -3.25 3.70
N GLU A 142 5.88 -3.43 2.40
CA GLU A 142 6.90 -3.99 1.51
C GLU A 142 7.02 -3.18 0.22
N THR A 143 8.27 -2.87 -0.17
CA THR A 143 8.55 -2.21 -1.45
C THR A 143 9.92 -2.61 -2.01
N VAL A 144 10.12 -2.33 -3.29
CA VAL A 144 11.43 -2.47 -3.97
C VAL A 144 12.05 -1.10 -4.23
N ASN A 145 11.29 -0.19 -4.84
CA ASN A 145 11.77 1.14 -5.26
C ASN A 145 10.76 2.22 -4.85
N GLY A 146 10.73 2.55 -3.58
CA GLY A 146 9.81 3.57 -3.10
C GLY A 146 10.21 4.14 -1.75
N ASP A 147 9.79 5.36 -1.51
CA ASP A 147 9.93 5.96 -0.19
C ASP A 147 8.80 5.45 0.72
N ILE A 148 9.11 5.26 2.00
CA ILE A 148 8.13 4.84 3.00
C ILE A 148 8.05 5.91 4.07
N THR A 149 6.85 6.37 4.36
CA THR A 149 6.58 7.27 5.49
C THR A 149 5.52 6.64 6.39
N VAL A 150 5.96 6.12 7.52
CA VAL A 150 5.08 5.77 8.62
C VAL A 150 4.89 7.06 9.43
N GLY A 151 3.85 7.81 9.09
CA GLY A 151 3.62 9.16 9.62
C GLY A 151 3.17 9.16 11.07
N VAL A 152 2.93 10.36 11.59
CA VAL A 152 2.62 10.62 13.00
C VAL A 152 1.54 9.69 13.54
N GLY A 153 1.79 9.07 14.69
CA GLY A 153 0.83 8.25 15.43
C GLY A 153 0.35 6.99 14.69
N SER A 154 1.02 6.59 13.62
CA SER A 154 0.69 5.37 12.89
C SER A 154 1.26 4.14 13.58
N ARG A 155 0.54 3.03 13.53
CA ARG A 155 0.98 1.71 14.04
C ARG A 155 1.05 0.71 12.92
N VAL A 156 2.15 -0.01 12.81
CA VAL A 156 2.39 -1.12 11.88
C VAL A 156 2.67 -2.37 12.70
N GLY A 157 1.76 -3.34 12.66
CA GLY A 157 1.88 -4.60 13.43
C GLY A 157 2.96 -5.53 12.86
N GLY A 158 3.14 -5.54 11.55
CA GLY A 158 4.24 -6.23 10.88
C GLY A 158 5.52 -5.40 10.83
N GLY A 159 6.41 -5.78 9.93
CA GLY A 159 7.68 -5.07 9.70
C GLY A 159 7.62 -4.11 8.52
N VAL A 160 8.76 -3.47 8.26
CA VAL A 160 9.00 -2.68 7.05
C VAL A 160 10.13 -3.32 6.27
N THR A 161 9.89 -3.70 5.03
CA THR A 161 10.89 -4.38 4.19
C THR A 161 11.11 -3.58 2.91
N ILE A 162 12.39 -3.27 2.59
CA ILE A 162 12.79 -2.85 1.26
C ILE A 162 13.62 -3.96 0.64
N GLN A 163 13.08 -4.57 -0.39
CA GLN A 163 13.71 -5.69 -1.10
C GLN A 163 14.78 -5.19 -2.08
N ARG A 164 15.71 -6.07 -2.41
CA ARG A 164 16.67 -5.84 -3.48
C ARG A 164 15.99 -5.96 -4.84
N SER A 165 16.23 -5.01 -5.72
CA SER A 165 15.81 -5.13 -7.12
C SER A 165 16.60 -6.25 -7.81
N HIS A 166 15.90 -7.27 -8.31
CA HIS A 166 16.47 -8.36 -9.10
C HIS A 166 16.35 -8.05 -10.60
N GLY A 167 16.94 -6.95 -11.05
CA GLY A 167 16.96 -6.58 -12.47
C GLY A 167 18.31 -6.82 -13.12
N TRP A 168 18.32 -7.40 -14.33
CA TRP A 168 19.53 -7.59 -15.17
C TRP A 168 20.20 -6.26 -15.56
N PHE A 169 19.49 -5.15 -15.45
CA PHE A 169 20.02 -3.80 -15.67
C PHE A 169 20.38 -3.15 -14.34
N ASN A 170 21.64 -3.32 -13.97
CA ASN A 170 22.23 -2.63 -12.82
C ASN A 170 22.43 -1.13 -13.19
N SER A 171 21.39 -0.33 -13.03
CA SER A 171 21.52 1.12 -13.12
C SER A 171 22.05 1.65 -11.78
N SER A 172 23.36 1.80 -11.75
CA SER A 172 24.17 2.33 -10.64
C SER A 172 23.83 3.78 -10.21
N LYS A 173 22.64 4.30 -10.48
CA LYS A 173 22.17 5.66 -10.15
C LYS A 173 20.74 5.74 -9.65
N SER A 174 20.13 4.65 -9.15
CA SER A 174 18.82 4.83 -8.52
C SER A 174 19.00 5.53 -7.17
N ARG A 175 18.22 6.57 -6.93
CA ARG A 175 18.15 7.27 -5.63
C ARG A 175 17.92 6.25 -4.52
N LYS A 176 18.59 6.45 -3.38
CA LYS A 176 18.34 5.65 -2.17
C LYS A 176 16.90 5.87 -1.72
N PRO A 177 16.12 4.80 -1.49
CA PRO A 177 14.81 4.96 -0.87
C PRO A 177 14.93 5.65 0.48
N ARG A 178 14.00 6.54 0.74
CA ARG A 178 13.89 7.25 2.00
C ARG A 178 12.82 6.59 2.87
N VAL A 179 13.20 6.21 4.08
CA VAL A 179 12.29 5.63 5.08
C VAL A 179 12.18 6.56 6.26
N VAL A 180 10.99 7.02 6.57
CA VAL A 180 10.72 7.91 7.70
C VAL A 180 9.76 7.22 8.66
N ILE A 181 10.17 7.08 9.90
CA ILE A 181 9.32 6.68 11.02
C ILE A 181 9.06 7.93 11.86
N GLY A 182 7.87 8.48 11.72
CA GLY A 182 7.48 9.79 12.25
C GLY A 182 7.21 9.82 13.76
N PRO A 183 6.82 10.99 14.29
CA PRO A 183 6.50 11.15 15.70
C PRO A 183 5.45 10.17 16.19
N ASP A 184 5.68 9.54 17.35
CA ASP A 184 4.80 8.59 18.03
C ASP A 184 4.36 7.40 17.16
N ALA A 185 5.06 7.16 16.05
CA ALA A 185 4.83 6.00 15.22
C ALA A 185 5.40 4.73 15.86
N VAL A 186 4.71 3.62 15.65
CA VAL A 186 5.11 2.31 16.19
C VAL A 186 5.19 1.30 15.05
N VAL A 187 6.35 0.64 14.90
CA VAL A 187 6.53 -0.52 14.02
C VAL A 187 6.92 -1.70 14.90
N GLU A 188 6.00 -2.66 15.08
CA GLU A 188 6.21 -3.78 16.02
C GLU A 188 7.18 -4.83 15.45
N GLY A 189 7.10 -5.06 14.14
CA GLY A 189 7.99 -6.00 13.45
C GLY A 189 9.36 -5.41 13.09
N PRO A 190 10.23 -6.22 12.47
CA PRO A 190 11.58 -5.79 12.09
C PRO A 190 11.55 -4.81 10.91
N LEU A 191 12.53 -3.89 10.89
CA LEU A 191 12.87 -3.07 9.74
C LEU A 191 14.02 -3.77 8.98
N LYS A 192 13.74 -4.28 7.78
CA LYS A 192 14.67 -5.07 6.98
C LYS A 192 14.96 -4.38 5.63
N PHE A 193 16.21 -4.00 5.43
CA PHE A 193 16.63 -3.34 4.19
C PHE A 193 17.66 -4.20 3.46
N GLU A 194 17.30 -4.73 2.30
CA GLU A 194 18.16 -5.55 1.46
C GLU A 194 19.00 -4.72 0.47
N ARG A 195 18.84 -3.40 0.52
CA ARG A 195 19.60 -2.40 -0.23
C ARG A 195 19.83 -1.16 0.63
N GLU A 196 20.73 -0.31 0.20
CA GLU A 196 21.02 0.94 0.89
C GLU A 196 19.81 1.89 0.90
N VAL A 197 19.45 2.41 2.06
CA VAL A 197 18.34 3.34 2.29
C VAL A 197 18.79 4.50 3.18
N ALA A 198 18.05 5.62 3.13
CA ALA A 198 18.16 6.69 4.11
C ALA A 198 17.05 6.49 5.16
N LEU A 199 17.42 6.02 6.36
CA LEU A 199 16.49 5.73 7.44
C LEU A 199 16.46 6.86 8.46
N TYR A 200 15.32 7.49 8.63
CA TYR A 200 15.05 8.53 9.64
C TYR A 200 14.03 8.02 10.64
N VAL A 201 14.38 8.06 11.93
CA VAL A 201 13.52 7.62 13.01
C VAL A 201 13.32 8.75 14.00
N HIS A 202 12.08 9.15 14.22
CA HIS A 202 11.80 10.18 15.21
C HIS A 202 12.08 9.66 16.62
N ARG A 203 12.57 10.52 17.50
CA ARG A 203 12.97 10.19 18.88
C ARG A 203 11.85 9.51 19.70
N SER A 204 10.59 9.88 19.45
CA SER A 204 9.45 9.27 20.14
C SER A 204 8.92 8.00 19.47
N ALA A 205 9.42 7.66 18.28
CA ALA A 205 9.00 6.46 17.58
C ALA A 205 9.56 5.19 18.26
N ARG A 206 8.84 4.09 18.06
CA ARG A 206 9.26 2.76 18.53
C ARG A 206 9.35 1.81 17.35
N THR A 207 10.46 1.11 17.22
CA THR A 207 10.67 0.16 16.13
C THR A 207 11.16 -1.17 16.66
N GLY A 208 10.85 -2.24 15.94
CA GLY A 208 11.54 -3.51 16.10
C GLY A 208 13.02 -3.44 15.66
N PRO A 209 13.72 -4.58 15.63
CA PRO A 209 15.11 -4.64 15.22
C PRO A 209 15.33 -4.07 13.81
N VAL A 210 16.40 -3.30 13.62
CA VAL A 210 16.79 -2.73 12.33
C VAL A 210 17.94 -3.52 11.73
N THR A 211 17.83 -3.91 10.47
CA THR A 211 18.88 -4.60 9.71
C THR A 211 19.06 -3.95 8.33
N GLY A 212 20.31 -3.76 7.91
CA GLY A 212 20.65 -3.22 6.59
C GLY A 212 20.70 -1.68 6.49
N ALA A 213 20.45 -0.96 7.59
CA ALA A 213 20.59 0.49 7.64
C ALA A 213 20.91 0.97 9.07
N GLU A 214 21.51 2.13 9.18
CA GLU A 214 21.70 2.84 10.46
C GLU A 214 20.66 3.96 10.54
N PRO A 215 19.88 4.06 11.65
CA PRO A 215 18.87 5.08 11.80
C PRO A 215 19.51 6.45 12.14
N VAL A 216 19.11 7.48 11.41
CA VAL A 216 19.34 8.88 11.77
C VAL A 216 18.19 9.33 12.64
N VAL A 217 18.47 9.62 13.91
CA VAL A 217 17.45 10.08 14.86
C VAL A 217 17.17 11.57 14.65
N PHE A 218 15.90 11.97 14.62
CA PHE A 218 15.49 13.36 14.54
C PHE A 218 14.43 13.71 15.59
N GLU A 219 14.26 15.02 15.88
CA GLU A 219 13.36 15.51 16.94
C GLU A 219 12.33 16.52 16.42
N SER A 220 12.50 17.01 15.20
CA SER A 220 11.58 17.95 14.55
C SER A 220 10.30 17.26 14.06
N GLU A 221 9.21 18.00 13.89
CA GLU A 221 7.95 17.44 13.37
C GLU A 221 8.10 16.78 11.99
N THR A 222 9.09 17.21 11.22
CA THR A 222 9.40 16.67 9.89
C THR A 222 10.83 16.16 9.86
N ALA A 223 11.05 15.02 9.18
CA ALA A 223 12.39 14.48 9.00
C ALA A 223 13.26 15.42 8.16
N PRO A 224 14.59 15.50 8.44
CA PRO A 224 15.52 16.32 7.66
C PRO A 224 15.39 16.04 6.16
N GLN A 225 15.56 17.07 5.33
CA GLN A 225 15.68 16.89 3.87
C GLN A 225 17.13 16.54 3.51
N ASP A 226 17.30 15.62 2.55
CA ASP A 226 18.61 15.22 2.02
C ASP A 226 19.19 16.28 1.11
#